data_d039490520bfc29119452afc7ae261a9
#
_entry.id   d039490520bfc29119452afc7ae261a9
#
_cell.length_a   1.000
_cell.length_b   1.000
_cell.length_c   1.000
_cell.angle_alpha   90.00
_cell.angle_beta   90.00
_cell.angle_gamma   90.00
#
_symmetry.space_group_name_H-M   'P 1'
#
loop_
_entity.id
_entity.type
_entity.pdbx_description
1 polymer ?
#
loop_
_entity_poly.entity_id
_entity_poly.type
_entity_poly.pdbx_seq_one_letter_code
_entity_poly.pdbx_strand_id
1 'polypeptide(L)' 'MANSTPVSVEVCAYSLFSCLAADRAGAQRVELCASPWEGGTTPSAGLVEQALLSTSLEIHAMVRP' A
#
# COMPACT_ATOMS: atom_id res chain seq x y z
N MET A 1 -19.18 -3.38 24.25
CA MET A 1 -18.10 -3.30 23.96
C MET A 1 -17.59 -3.64 22.67
N ALA A 2 -16.82 -3.02 22.33
CA ALA A 2 -16.30 -3.18 21.05
C ALA A 2 -15.62 -4.50 20.89
N ASN A 3 -15.61 -4.95 19.72
CA ASN A 3 -14.90 -6.11 19.35
C ASN A 3 -13.43 -5.91 19.63
N SER A 4 -12.81 -6.83 20.29
CA SER A 4 -11.40 -6.71 20.61
C SER A 4 -10.51 -7.08 19.45
N THR A 5 -11.05 -7.65 18.39
CA THR A 5 -10.23 -7.99 17.21
C THR A 5 -10.02 -6.76 16.37
N PRO A 6 -8.78 -6.34 16.14
CA PRO A 6 -8.53 -5.15 15.32
C PRO A 6 -8.93 -5.39 13.86
N VAL A 7 -9.49 -4.38 13.25
CA VAL A 7 -9.82 -4.41 11.84
C VAL A 7 -8.58 -4.03 11.07
N SER A 8 -8.20 -4.88 10.12
CA SER A 8 -7.08 -4.58 9.24
C SER A 8 -7.60 -3.85 8.01
N VAL A 9 -7.07 -2.69 7.75
CA VAL A 9 -7.47 -1.88 6.61
C VAL A 9 -6.35 -1.92 5.56
N GLU A 10 -6.72 -2.36 4.36
CA GLU A 10 -5.81 -2.42 3.24
C GLU A 10 -6.26 -1.42 2.18
N VAL A 11 -5.33 -0.68 1.63
CA VAL A 11 -5.59 0.34 0.62
C VAL A 11 -4.76 0.02 -0.62
N CYS A 12 -5.38 0.09 -1.79
CA CYS A 12 -4.63 -0.01 -3.05
C CYS A 12 -3.96 1.33 -3.32
N ALA A 13 -2.68 1.31 -3.61
CA ALA A 13 -1.92 2.53 -3.86
C ALA A 13 -1.08 2.38 -5.12
N TYR A 14 -0.96 3.47 -5.87
CA TYR A 14 -0.23 3.49 -7.14
C TYR A 14 0.94 4.46 -7.12
N SER A 15 1.21 5.08 -5.99
CA SER A 15 2.28 6.06 -5.89
C SER A 15 2.75 6.15 -4.44
N LEU A 16 3.93 6.72 -4.26
CA LEU A 16 4.44 6.99 -2.92
C LEU A 16 3.51 7.95 -2.18
N PHE A 17 2.97 8.96 -2.88
CA PHE A 17 2.06 9.91 -2.26
C PHE A 17 0.84 9.21 -1.66
N SER A 18 0.26 8.26 -2.42
CA SER A 18 -0.88 7.50 -1.92
C SER A 18 -0.53 6.63 -0.73
N CYS A 19 0.68 6.05 -0.72
CA CYS A 19 1.15 5.28 0.43
C CYS A 19 1.28 6.16 1.68
N LEU A 20 1.84 7.36 1.52
CA LEU A 20 1.98 8.28 2.63
C LEU A 20 0.64 8.71 3.17
N ALA A 21 -0.32 8.96 2.28
CA ALA A 21 -1.67 9.34 2.68
C ALA A 21 -2.36 8.20 3.43
N ALA A 22 -2.20 6.96 2.97
CA ALA A 22 -2.79 5.81 3.62
C ALA A 22 -2.18 5.61 5.02
N ASP A 23 -0.87 5.76 5.13
CA ASP A 23 -0.18 5.65 6.42
C ASP A 23 -0.69 6.69 7.40
N ARG A 24 -0.81 7.93 6.93
CA ARG A 24 -1.30 9.03 7.77
C ARG A 24 -2.74 8.80 8.20
N ALA A 25 -3.55 8.17 7.35
CA ALA A 25 -4.94 7.89 7.66
C ALA A 25 -5.12 6.67 8.58
N GLY A 26 -4.05 5.95 8.89
CA GLY A 26 -4.13 4.84 9.84
C GLY A 26 -4.31 3.48 9.21
N ALA A 27 -4.12 3.33 7.92
CA ALA A 27 -4.17 2.02 7.29
C ALA A 27 -3.02 1.17 7.83
N GLN A 28 -3.22 -0.15 7.87
CA GLN A 28 -2.19 -1.06 8.31
C GLN A 28 -1.41 -1.62 7.14
N ARG A 29 -2.03 -1.70 5.98
CA ARG A 29 -1.45 -2.43 4.85
C ARG A 29 -1.81 -1.74 3.55
N VAL A 30 -0.91 -1.81 2.59
CA VAL A 30 -1.11 -1.27 1.25
C VAL A 30 -0.79 -2.35 0.22
N GLU A 31 -1.65 -2.47 -0.79
CA GLU A 31 -1.32 -3.22 -1.99
C GLU A 31 -0.75 -2.22 -2.98
N LEU A 32 0.53 -2.35 -3.29
CA LEU A 32 1.24 -1.39 -4.11
C LEU A 32 1.31 -1.88 -5.55
N CYS A 33 0.87 -1.03 -6.47
CA CYS A 33 0.74 -1.37 -7.88
C CYS A 33 1.24 -0.23 -8.75
N ALA A 34 1.29 -0.49 -10.05
CA ALA A 34 1.51 0.53 -11.06
C ALA A 34 0.40 0.43 -12.10
N SER A 35 0.26 1.44 -12.96
CA SER A 35 -0.69 1.43 -14.09
C SER A 35 -2.13 1.10 -13.70
N PRO A 36 -2.82 1.99 -12.99
CA PRO A 36 -4.19 1.72 -12.55
C PRO A 36 -5.17 1.45 -13.70
N TRP A 37 -4.95 2.06 -14.87
CA TRP A 37 -5.81 1.85 -16.03
C TRP A 37 -5.62 0.49 -16.69
N GLU A 38 -4.65 -0.29 -16.22
CA GLU A 38 -4.45 -1.66 -16.68
C GLU A 38 -4.81 -2.66 -15.60
N GLY A 39 -5.57 -2.23 -14.59
CA GLY A 39 -5.95 -3.09 -13.49
C GLY A 39 -4.84 -3.32 -12.47
N GLY A 40 -3.79 -2.52 -12.56
CA GLY A 40 -2.63 -2.66 -11.68
C GLY A 40 -1.59 -3.60 -12.27
N THR A 41 -0.34 -3.23 -12.12
CA THR A 41 0.81 -4.04 -12.55
C THR A 41 1.85 -4.02 -11.45
N THR A 42 2.94 -4.76 -11.65
CA THR A 42 4.03 -4.81 -10.69
C THR A 42 4.66 -3.43 -10.55
N PRO A 43 4.80 -2.90 -9.33
CA PRO A 43 5.44 -1.60 -9.13
C PRO A 43 6.95 -1.71 -9.34
N SER A 44 7.59 -0.57 -9.56
CA SER A 44 9.05 -0.53 -9.71
C SER A 44 9.70 -0.85 -8.35
N ALA A 45 10.90 -1.40 -8.41
CA ALA A 45 11.67 -1.67 -7.20
C ALA A 45 11.93 -0.39 -6.40
N GLY A 46 12.16 0.73 -7.11
CA GLY A 46 12.37 2.02 -6.43
C GLY A 46 11.16 2.47 -5.65
N LEU A 47 9.97 2.31 -6.20
CA LEU A 47 8.75 2.68 -5.50
C LEU A 47 8.55 1.81 -4.26
N VAL A 48 8.77 0.51 -4.38
CA VAL A 48 8.64 -0.40 -3.25
C VAL A 48 9.61 0.00 -2.13
N GLU A 49 10.86 0.28 -2.50
CA GLU A 49 11.87 0.68 -1.54
C GLU A 49 11.50 1.98 -0.82
N GLN A 50 11.03 2.98 -1.58
CA GLN A 50 10.63 4.25 -0.97
C GLN A 50 9.44 4.07 -0.03
N ALA A 51 8.48 3.23 -0.40
CA ALA A 51 7.33 2.98 0.47
C ALA A 51 7.76 2.30 1.77
N LEU A 52 8.68 1.34 1.69
CA LEU A 52 9.19 0.66 2.87
C LEU A 52 9.95 1.59 3.79
N LEU A 53 10.71 2.54 3.22
CA LEU A 53 11.51 3.45 4.01
C LEU A 53 10.71 4.61 4.59
N SER A 54 9.61 4.98 3.94
CA SER A 54 8.88 6.20 4.27
C SER A 54 7.60 6.00 5.06
N THR A 55 7.14 4.76 5.21
CA THR A 55 5.90 4.48 5.92
C THR A 55 6.11 3.35 6.92
N SER A 56 5.14 3.20 7.83
CA SER A 56 5.11 2.05 8.74
C SER A 56 4.14 0.98 8.25
N LEU A 57 3.68 1.10 7.02
CA LEU A 57 2.71 0.17 6.45
C LEU A 57 3.35 -1.17 6.14
N GLU A 58 2.53 -2.21 6.19
CA GLU A 58 2.89 -3.50 5.63
C GLU A 58 2.64 -3.39 4.11
N ILE A 59 3.69 -3.57 3.34
CA ILE A 59 3.65 -3.36 1.89
C ILE A 59 3.50 -4.71 1.18
N HIS A 60 2.46 -4.82 0.38
CA HIS A 60 2.22 -5.99 -0.46
C HIS A 60 2.31 -5.53 -1.90
N ALA A 61 3.40 -5.86 -2.57
CA ALA A 61 3.59 -5.46 -3.95
C ALA A 61 2.85 -6.42 -4.88
N MET A 62 2.11 -5.87 -5.82
CA MET A 62 1.44 -6.69 -6.82
C MET A 62 2.49 -7.25 -7.78
N VAL A 63 2.39 -8.54 -8.09
CA VAL A 63 3.26 -9.19 -9.06
C VAL A 63 2.39 -9.63 -10.22
N ARG A 64 2.53 -8.94 -11.34
CA ARG A 64 1.71 -9.19 -12.52
C ARG A 64 2.55 -8.89 -13.75
N PRO A 65 2.93 -9.93 -14.51
CA PRO A 65 3.79 -9.78 -15.70
C PRO A 65 3.12 -8.94 -16.76
#